data_77b58c58a28e491cfc3c5ce7a6449a47
#
_entry.id   77b58c58a28e491cfc3c5ce7a6449a47
#
_cell.length_a   1.000
_cell.length_b   1.000
_cell.length_c   1.000
_cell.angle_alpha   90.00
_cell.angle_beta   90.00
_cell.angle_gamma   90.00
#
_symmetry.space_group_name_H-M   'P 1'
#
loop_
_entity.id
_entity.type
_entity.pdbx_description
1 polymer ?
#
loop_
_entity_poly.entity_id
_entity_poly.type
_entity_poly.pdbx_seq_one_letter_code
_entity_poly.pdbx_strand_id
1 'polypeptide(L)'
;MAELNTIITLRQGTTEQWASSTVVLKQGEMGLEYLADGTVKIKAGDGENLWSALPYIGSDVKDANVFQVELSADDTDDIAAIEAKVAAEGAEKQNGDVAIVKSTFADGKISYTSYVYDVELDVEGEDSSHGWSAMDGNYSATNVFLKNKIELVGSFSSVGNYNKGKTINAGTSLESLLSGMLQQELYPTANDKPNASISASGGSGEVGSEYTVPTATLKITDVGSYEYGDKATGITFAVGSVKLAEGADPATATNYKTNDAVMAKDSTITLKASGDKVLYADTSKSYTFSGTASYEAGKVPVTNLGNEYASAQIPAGDVTIDDKTVTFSGYRYAFAGGSTAATLDSAVIRSMSAKKSSFASMDSQSEALEFTAAAGATKVFFAYPSTWSVGSKKPYFEMFGLAWGENTDIVAKDDIQVADYRGTIDGALQGAVAYKLYCWELDTPLQAESTKFRVWFK
;
A
#
# COMPACT_ATOMS: atom_id res chain seq x y z
N MET A 1 11.60 1.77 -7.84
CA MET A 1 12.79 1.19 -7.18
C MET A 1 13.15 2.08 -6.01
N ALA A 2 13.15 1.55 -4.80
CA ALA A 2 13.69 2.27 -3.66
C ALA A 2 15.21 2.18 -3.74
N GLU A 3 15.89 3.29 -3.93
CA GLU A 3 17.32 3.37 -3.74
C GLU A 3 17.60 3.08 -2.25
N LEU A 4 18.26 1.97 -1.99
CA LEU A 4 18.81 1.69 -0.67
C LEU A 4 20.06 2.56 -0.51
N ASN A 5 19.89 3.77 -0.01
CA ASN A 5 21.00 4.58 0.49
C ASN A 5 21.45 4.01 1.84
N THR A 6 22.24 2.93 1.78
CA THR A 6 22.89 2.41 2.97
C THR A 6 24.16 3.23 3.19
N ILE A 7 24.11 4.14 4.15
CA ILE A 7 25.30 4.83 4.63
C ILE A 7 26.00 3.89 5.62
N ILE A 8 27.16 3.36 5.23
CA ILE A 8 28.05 2.63 6.14
C ILE A 8 28.88 3.64 6.89
N THR A 9 28.60 3.83 8.16
CA THR A 9 29.43 4.68 9.01
C THR A 9 30.49 3.81 9.70
N LEU A 10 31.76 4.05 9.38
CA LEU A 10 32.87 3.40 10.06
C LEU A 10 33.10 4.05 11.41
N ARG A 11 33.60 3.29 12.37
CA ARG A 11 34.10 3.89 13.62
C ARG A 11 35.28 4.78 13.32
N GLN A 12 35.31 5.96 13.91
CA GLN A 12 36.35 6.93 13.64
C GLN A 12 36.80 7.64 14.93
N GLY A 13 38.03 8.05 14.96
CA GLY A 13 38.60 8.80 16.10
C GLY A 13 39.96 9.38 15.77
N THR A 14 40.43 10.29 16.60
CA THR A 14 41.83 10.78 16.53
C THR A 14 42.78 9.76 17.13
N THR A 15 44.11 9.96 16.93
CA THR A 15 45.14 9.11 17.53
C THR A 15 44.97 9.01 19.02
N GLU A 16 44.69 10.11 19.71
CA GLU A 16 44.53 10.14 21.20
C GLU A 16 43.25 9.39 21.61
N GLN A 17 42.14 9.55 20.84
CA GLN A 17 40.90 8.85 21.12
C GLN A 17 41.08 7.34 20.97
N TRP A 18 41.74 6.89 19.94
CA TRP A 18 42.01 5.48 19.71
C TRP A 18 43.02 4.92 20.72
N ALA A 19 44.05 5.69 21.09
CA ALA A 19 45.04 5.28 22.12
C ALA A 19 44.41 5.09 23.51
N SER A 20 43.36 5.85 23.82
CA SER A 20 42.62 5.71 25.08
C SER A 20 41.42 4.76 25.00
N SER A 21 41.10 4.24 23.84
CA SER A 21 39.93 3.38 23.63
C SER A 21 40.17 1.95 24.14
N THR A 22 39.22 1.45 24.91
CA THR A 22 39.18 0.04 25.34
C THR A 22 38.31 -0.83 24.43
N VAL A 23 37.86 -0.27 23.31
CA VAL A 23 36.98 -0.99 22.36
C VAL A 23 37.83 -1.94 21.53
N VAL A 24 37.43 -3.23 21.53
CA VAL A 24 37.90 -4.23 20.59
C VAL A 24 36.99 -4.21 19.37
N LEU A 25 37.55 -3.92 18.20
CA LEU A 25 36.81 -4.01 16.96
C LEU A 25 36.51 -5.47 16.64
N LYS A 26 35.26 -5.76 16.20
CA LYS A 26 34.91 -7.12 15.76
C LYS A 26 35.76 -7.54 14.56
N GLN A 27 35.90 -8.83 14.36
CA GLN A 27 36.62 -9.36 13.21
C GLN A 27 36.03 -8.80 11.90
N GLY A 28 36.88 -8.12 11.11
CA GLY A 28 36.50 -7.45 9.87
C GLY A 28 35.82 -6.09 10.03
N GLU A 29 35.59 -5.61 11.26
CA GLU A 29 35.09 -4.25 11.51
C GLU A 29 36.21 -3.24 11.24
N MET A 30 35.95 -2.26 10.38
CA MET A 30 36.92 -1.24 10.00
C MET A 30 36.82 0.00 10.89
N GLY A 31 37.96 0.53 11.29
CA GLY A 31 38.08 1.81 11.99
C GLY A 31 38.97 2.79 11.22
N LEU A 32 38.68 4.06 11.39
CA LEU A 32 39.43 5.19 10.81
C LEU A 32 40.13 5.97 11.91
N GLU A 33 41.39 6.26 11.72
CA GLU A 33 42.17 7.14 12.58
C GLU A 33 42.57 8.42 11.84
N TYR A 34 42.21 9.55 12.41
CA TYR A 34 42.60 10.87 11.92
C TYR A 34 43.85 11.34 12.63
N LEU A 35 44.94 11.47 11.90
CA LEU A 35 46.20 11.98 12.40
C LEU A 35 46.18 13.51 12.44
N ALA A 36 47.08 14.10 13.25
CA ALA A 36 47.16 15.55 13.41
C ALA A 36 47.51 16.31 12.11
N ASP A 37 48.14 15.64 11.19
CA ASP A 37 48.48 16.18 9.85
C ASP A 37 47.34 16.10 8.84
N GLY A 38 46.17 15.59 9.24
CA GLY A 38 45.03 15.39 8.38
C GLY A 38 45.01 14.06 7.63
N THR A 39 46.02 13.23 7.80
CA THR A 39 46.06 11.88 7.22
C THR A 39 45.06 10.97 7.89
N VAL A 40 44.44 10.10 7.11
CA VAL A 40 43.50 9.07 7.59
C VAL A 40 44.13 7.70 7.43
N LYS A 41 44.21 6.94 8.53
CA LYS A 41 44.66 5.55 8.49
C LYS A 41 43.53 4.61 8.86
N ILE A 42 43.60 3.39 8.35
CA ILE A 42 42.56 2.39 8.52
C ILE A 42 43.16 1.14 9.15
N LYS A 43 42.44 0.54 10.10
CA LYS A 43 42.72 -0.79 10.63
C LYS A 43 41.46 -1.65 10.57
N ALA A 44 41.65 -2.96 10.42
CA ALA A 44 40.58 -3.94 10.55
C ALA A 44 40.68 -4.64 11.90
N GLY A 45 39.55 -4.79 12.58
CA GLY A 45 39.47 -5.55 13.81
C GLY A 45 39.69 -7.05 13.57
N ASP A 46 40.31 -7.69 14.52
CA ASP A 46 40.48 -9.15 14.57
C ASP A 46 39.56 -9.83 15.60
N GLY A 47 38.77 -9.05 16.32
CA GLY A 47 37.86 -9.51 17.36
C GLY A 47 38.52 -9.75 18.74
N GLU A 48 39.81 -9.61 18.85
CA GLU A 48 40.57 -9.97 20.06
C GLU A 48 41.45 -8.82 20.60
N ASN A 49 42.05 -8.04 19.71
CA ASN A 49 43.04 -7.03 20.09
C ASN A 49 42.44 -5.60 20.12
N LEU A 50 43.03 -4.76 20.97
CA LEU A 50 42.76 -3.33 21.01
C LEU A 50 43.34 -2.64 19.77
N TRP A 51 42.83 -1.44 19.46
CA TRP A 51 43.28 -0.62 18.33
C TRP A 51 44.80 -0.48 18.23
N SER A 52 45.49 -0.29 19.35
CA SER A 52 46.92 -0.09 19.38
C SER A 52 47.71 -1.31 18.88
N ALA A 53 47.18 -2.51 19.04
CA ALA A 53 47.83 -3.75 18.65
C ALA A 53 47.49 -4.21 17.20
N LEU A 54 46.47 -3.61 16.59
CA LEU A 54 46.08 -3.96 15.22
C LEU A 54 47.02 -3.30 14.21
N PRO A 55 47.43 -4.01 13.14
CA PRO A 55 48.17 -3.41 12.05
C PRO A 55 47.32 -2.46 11.22
N TYR A 56 47.89 -1.42 10.65
CA TYR A 56 47.20 -0.59 9.66
C TYR A 56 47.05 -1.40 8.35
N ILE A 57 45.91 -1.26 7.71
CA ILE A 57 45.69 -1.81 6.38
C ILE A 57 46.62 -1.07 5.41
N GLY A 58 47.50 -1.81 4.74
CA GLY A 58 48.53 -1.26 3.88
C GLY A 58 49.85 -0.90 4.59
N SER A 59 50.01 -1.18 5.91
CA SER A 59 51.24 -0.88 6.62
C SER A 59 52.47 -1.78 6.33
N ASP A 60 52.24 -2.85 5.57
CA ASP A 60 53.36 -3.67 5.09
C ASP A 60 54.04 -3.05 3.84
N VAL A 61 53.41 -2.01 3.27
CA VAL A 61 54.09 -1.13 2.34
C VAL A 61 54.86 -0.10 3.20
N LYS A 62 56.14 -0.21 3.29
CA LYS A 62 57.03 0.81 3.85
C LYS A 62 56.59 2.13 3.20
N ASP A 63 56.26 3.14 4.04
CA ASP A 63 55.86 4.49 3.67
C ASP A 63 55.88 4.77 2.14
N ALA A 64 54.87 4.30 1.45
CA ALA A 64 54.77 4.54 0.01
C ALA A 64 54.67 6.02 -0.22
N ASN A 65 55.53 6.56 -1.05
CA ASN A 65 55.52 7.98 -1.35
C ASN A 65 54.25 8.28 -2.19
N VAL A 66 53.69 9.47 -1.98
CA VAL A 66 52.57 9.99 -2.79
C VAL A 66 53.06 11.22 -3.51
N PHE A 67 53.29 11.14 -4.79
CA PHE A 67 53.72 12.25 -5.66
C PHE A 67 52.52 12.93 -6.27
N GLN A 68 52.42 14.23 -6.08
CA GLN A 68 51.39 15.07 -6.75
C GLN A 68 52.07 15.83 -7.89
N VAL A 69 51.55 15.60 -9.10
CA VAL A 69 52.07 16.16 -10.34
C VAL A 69 50.99 17.02 -10.97
N GLU A 70 51.36 18.22 -11.41
CA GLU A 70 50.44 19.07 -12.19
C GLU A 70 50.97 19.20 -13.61
N LEU A 71 50.14 18.86 -14.60
CA LEU A 71 50.40 19.02 -16.01
C LEU A 71 49.57 20.16 -16.59
N SER A 72 50.19 20.95 -17.43
CA SER A 72 49.52 21.97 -18.26
C SER A 72 48.90 21.31 -19.50
N ALA A 73 48.02 22.07 -20.19
CA ALA A 73 47.30 21.59 -21.37
C ALA A 73 48.20 21.12 -22.53
N ASP A 74 49.46 21.56 -22.56
CA ASP A 74 50.41 21.27 -23.60
C ASP A 74 51.32 20.08 -23.27
N ASP A 75 51.28 19.57 -22.03
CA ASP A 75 52.07 18.44 -21.58
C ASP A 75 51.23 17.14 -21.66
N THR A 76 51.72 16.17 -22.41
CA THR A 76 51.02 14.93 -22.67
C THR A 76 51.72 13.70 -22.12
N ASP A 77 52.87 13.87 -21.45
CA ASP A 77 53.66 12.75 -20.93
C ASP A 77 53.59 12.71 -19.39
N ASP A 78 52.61 12.02 -18.90
CA ASP A 78 52.40 11.82 -17.45
C ASP A 78 53.62 11.16 -16.79
N ILE A 79 54.23 10.16 -17.43
CA ILE A 79 55.35 9.41 -16.86
C ILE A 79 56.59 10.29 -16.74
N ALA A 80 56.94 11.05 -17.77
CA ALA A 80 58.07 11.96 -17.68
C ALA A 80 57.90 13.02 -16.58
N ALA A 81 56.68 13.51 -16.38
CA ALA A 81 56.36 14.42 -15.30
C ALA A 81 56.42 13.81 -13.90
N ILE A 82 56.01 12.54 -13.77
CA ILE A 82 56.12 11.80 -12.51
C ILE A 82 57.64 11.58 -12.19
N GLU A 83 58.44 11.13 -13.17
CA GLU A 83 59.86 10.91 -12.97
C GLU A 83 60.60 12.25 -12.62
N ALA A 84 60.26 13.31 -13.27
CA ALA A 84 60.78 14.65 -12.93
C ALA A 84 60.43 15.06 -11.48
N LYS A 85 59.22 14.74 -11.02
CA LYS A 85 58.79 15.00 -9.65
C LYS A 85 59.52 14.14 -8.61
N VAL A 86 59.68 12.86 -8.87
CA VAL A 86 60.45 11.96 -8.05
C VAL A 86 61.90 12.43 -7.90
N ALA A 87 62.53 12.81 -9.04
CA ALA A 87 63.90 13.31 -9.01
C ALA A 87 64.01 14.67 -8.30
N ALA A 88 63.02 15.54 -8.43
CA ALA A 88 63.01 16.86 -7.74
C ALA A 88 62.88 16.72 -6.22
N GLU A 89 62.18 15.70 -5.75
CA GLU A 89 62.05 15.40 -4.34
C GLU A 89 63.19 14.59 -3.78
N GLY A 90 64.08 14.10 -4.60
CA GLY A 90 65.20 13.25 -4.22
C GLY A 90 64.73 11.90 -3.61
N ALA A 91 63.57 11.45 -4.00
CA ALA A 91 63.01 10.23 -3.48
C ALA A 91 63.51 8.99 -4.26
N GLU A 92 63.69 7.90 -3.52
CA GLU A 92 63.93 6.59 -4.15
C GLU A 92 62.59 5.92 -4.38
N LYS A 93 62.31 5.48 -5.59
CA LYS A 93 61.07 4.77 -5.96
C LYS A 93 60.99 3.43 -5.19
N GLN A 94 59.80 3.18 -4.64
CA GLN A 94 59.53 1.95 -3.90
C GLN A 94 58.24 1.31 -4.44
N ASN A 95 58.19 -0.01 -4.36
CA ASN A 95 57.03 -0.78 -4.76
C ASN A 95 55.78 -0.28 -4.00
N GLY A 96 54.75 0.08 -4.72
CA GLY A 96 53.53 0.67 -4.15
C GLY A 96 53.50 2.19 -4.02
N ASP A 97 54.58 2.90 -4.40
CA ASP A 97 54.51 4.36 -4.53
C ASP A 97 53.38 4.78 -5.47
N VAL A 98 52.70 5.88 -5.14
CA VAL A 98 51.56 6.37 -5.89
C VAL A 98 51.87 7.76 -6.44
N ALA A 99 51.55 8.00 -7.70
CA ALA A 99 51.61 9.30 -8.29
C ALA A 99 50.20 9.71 -8.73
N ILE A 100 49.78 10.94 -8.38
CA ILE A 100 48.53 11.55 -8.81
C ILE A 100 48.83 12.68 -9.74
N VAL A 101 48.49 12.52 -11.02
CA VAL A 101 48.70 13.49 -12.07
C VAL A 101 47.40 14.27 -12.27
N LYS A 102 47.47 15.58 -12.05
CA LYS A 102 46.39 16.52 -12.33
C LYS A 102 46.64 17.17 -13.67
N SER A 103 45.89 16.83 -14.68
CA SER A 103 45.98 17.40 -16.03
C SER A 103 44.91 18.48 -16.21
N THR A 104 45.33 19.66 -16.64
CA THR A 104 44.40 20.76 -16.95
C THR A 104 44.36 20.95 -18.46
N PHE A 105 43.20 20.72 -19.07
CA PHE A 105 42.99 20.82 -20.52
C PHE A 105 42.80 22.26 -20.94
N ALA A 106 43.02 22.55 -22.24
CA ALA A 106 42.89 23.88 -22.84
C ALA A 106 41.45 24.48 -22.67
N ASP A 107 40.45 23.65 -22.51
CA ASP A 107 39.06 24.06 -22.24
C ASP A 107 38.78 24.31 -20.74
N GLY A 108 39.79 24.25 -19.88
CA GLY A 108 39.70 24.45 -18.45
C GLY A 108 39.18 23.24 -17.65
N LYS A 109 38.93 22.12 -18.31
CA LYS A 109 38.60 20.88 -17.61
C LYS A 109 39.83 20.30 -16.89
N ILE A 110 39.57 19.66 -15.75
CA ILE A 110 40.60 19.03 -14.95
C ILE A 110 40.33 17.52 -14.95
N SER A 111 41.37 16.74 -15.18
CA SER A 111 41.36 15.30 -15.00
C SER A 111 42.42 14.90 -13.97
N TYR A 112 42.19 13.83 -13.26
CA TYR A 112 43.15 13.21 -12.36
C TYR A 112 43.40 11.78 -12.81
N THR A 113 44.69 11.43 -12.97
CA THR A 113 45.12 10.06 -13.27
C THR A 113 46.05 9.59 -12.14
N SER A 114 45.79 8.43 -11.59
CA SER A 114 46.63 7.85 -10.53
C SER A 114 47.51 6.73 -11.10
N TYR A 115 48.74 6.70 -10.70
CA TYR A 115 49.72 5.70 -11.09
C TYR A 115 50.25 4.99 -9.85
N VAL A 116 50.56 3.71 -9.97
CA VAL A 116 51.27 2.95 -8.95
C VAL A 116 52.62 2.45 -9.52
N TYR A 117 53.64 2.55 -8.72
CA TYR A 117 54.98 2.04 -9.08
C TYR A 117 55.12 0.57 -8.70
N ASP A 118 55.62 -0.20 -9.67
CA ASP A 118 55.99 -1.59 -9.49
C ASP A 118 57.41 -1.81 -10.02
N VAL A 119 58.31 -2.17 -9.11
CA VAL A 119 59.73 -2.41 -9.42
C VAL A 119 59.94 -3.54 -10.41
N GLU A 120 59.04 -4.51 -10.47
CA GLU A 120 59.14 -5.61 -11.43
C GLU A 120 58.86 -5.17 -12.88
N LEU A 121 58.20 -4.05 -13.04
CA LEU A 121 57.89 -3.42 -14.32
C LEU A 121 58.93 -2.38 -14.74
N ASP A 122 59.82 -1.96 -13.83
CA ASP A 122 60.91 -1.00 -14.11
C ASP A 122 62.12 -1.70 -14.70
N VAL A 123 62.05 -2.09 -15.97
CA VAL A 123 63.12 -2.79 -16.70
C VAL A 123 63.93 -1.78 -17.47
N GLU A 124 65.20 -1.62 -17.13
CA GLU A 124 66.12 -0.69 -17.79
C GLU A 124 66.14 -0.94 -19.31
N GLY A 125 65.65 0.05 -20.06
CA GLY A 125 65.78 0.10 -21.52
C GLY A 125 64.66 -0.52 -22.37
N GLU A 126 63.64 -1.10 -21.78
CA GLU A 126 62.56 -1.78 -22.55
C GLU A 126 61.15 -1.12 -22.41
N ASP A 127 60.92 -0.30 -21.40
CA ASP A 127 59.61 0.28 -21.18
C ASP A 127 59.67 1.78 -20.83
N SER A 128 58.89 2.58 -21.57
CA SER A 128 58.72 4.03 -21.33
C SER A 128 57.88 4.32 -20.07
N SER A 129 57.38 3.32 -19.39
CA SER A 129 56.59 3.49 -18.18
C SER A 129 57.44 3.70 -16.94
N HIS A 130 58.69 3.36 -16.97
CA HIS A 130 59.63 3.43 -15.83
C HIS A 130 59.05 2.78 -14.58
N GLY A 131 58.27 1.71 -14.72
CA GLY A 131 57.64 0.98 -13.63
C GLY A 131 56.29 1.58 -13.16
N TRP A 132 55.87 2.70 -13.72
CA TRP A 132 54.58 3.31 -13.39
C TRP A 132 53.43 2.75 -14.22
N SER A 133 52.40 2.25 -13.53
CA SER A 133 51.17 1.77 -14.16
C SER A 133 49.99 2.63 -13.77
N ALA A 134 49.23 3.11 -14.75
CA ALA A 134 48.05 3.91 -14.47
C ALA A 134 47.00 3.09 -13.71
N MET A 135 46.59 3.59 -12.55
CA MET A 135 45.49 3.02 -11.78
C MET A 135 44.13 3.47 -12.28
N ASP A 136 44.10 4.66 -12.85
CA ASP A 136 42.84 5.29 -13.33
C ASP A 136 42.67 5.17 -14.86
N GLY A 137 43.59 4.51 -15.49
CA GLY A 137 43.49 4.27 -16.93
C GLY A 137 42.35 3.35 -17.24
N ASN A 138 41.11 3.90 -17.33
CA ASN A 138 39.95 3.23 -17.91
C ASN A 138 39.81 1.71 -17.59
N TYR A 139 40.34 1.31 -16.43
CA TYR A 139 40.14 -0.02 -15.88
C TYR A 139 38.77 -0.09 -15.23
N SER A 140 37.73 0.15 -16.02
CA SER A 140 36.47 -0.45 -15.64
C SER A 140 36.69 -1.96 -15.60
N ALA A 141 36.13 -2.66 -14.65
CA ALA A 141 36.20 -4.13 -14.62
C ALA A 141 35.74 -4.77 -15.93
N THR A 142 35.09 -3.99 -16.82
CA THR A 142 34.76 -4.33 -18.21
C THR A 142 35.95 -4.39 -19.15
N ASN A 143 37.02 -3.64 -18.89
CA ASN A 143 38.18 -3.55 -19.77
C ASN A 143 39.35 -4.50 -19.38
N VAL A 144 39.24 -5.15 -18.22
CA VAL A 144 40.20 -6.18 -17.79
C VAL A 144 39.67 -7.55 -18.18
N PHE A 145 40.40 -8.29 -18.99
CA PHE A 145 39.96 -9.56 -19.54
C PHE A 145 40.89 -10.71 -19.12
N LEU A 146 40.29 -11.90 -18.97
CA LEU A 146 41.08 -13.12 -18.75
C LEU A 146 41.92 -13.42 -19.99
N LYS A 147 43.22 -13.52 -19.80
CA LYS A 147 44.16 -13.91 -20.88
C LYS A 147 43.97 -15.37 -21.30
N ASN A 148 43.68 -16.23 -20.32
CA ASN A 148 43.56 -17.68 -20.56
C ASN A 148 42.18 -18.17 -20.08
N LYS A 149 41.68 -19.25 -20.64
CA LYS A 149 40.50 -19.95 -20.12
C LYS A 149 40.79 -20.55 -18.73
N ILE A 150 39.81 -20.52 -17.87
CA ILE A 150 39.84 -21.18 -16.57
C ILE A 150 38.82 -22.32 -16.56
N GLU A 151 39.27 -23.53 -16.25
CA GLU A 151 38.41 -24.68 -16.08
C GLU A 151 38.16 -24.92 -14.57
N LEU A 152 36.93 -24.93 -14.16
CA LEU A 152 36.52 -25.13 -12.76
C LEU A 152 36.49 -26.62 -12.45
N VAL A 153 37.60 -27.14 -11.92
CA VAL A 153 37.84 -28.57 -11.66
C VAL A 153 38.13 -28.87 -10.18
N GLY A 154 38.18 -30.11 -9.83
CA GLY A 154 38.58 -30.55 -8.49
C GLY A 154 37.45 -30.42 -7.46
N SER A 155 37.76 -29.90 -6.26
CA SER A 155 36.85 -29.78 -5.14
C SER A 155 35.94 -28.56 -5.24
N PHE A 156 36.01 -27.76 -6.29
CA PHE A 156 35.17 -26.61 -6.50
C PHE A 156 33.71 -27.05 -6.65
N SER A 157 32.83 -26.57 -5.81
CA SER A 157 31.41 -26.90 -5.89
C SER A 157 30.63 -25.88 -6.74
N SER A 158 30.57 -24.65 -6.28
CA SER A 158 29.98 -23.52 -7.01
C SER A 158 30.28 -22.20 -6.30
N VAL A 159 30.45 -21.13 -7.06
CA VAL A 159 30.48 -19.75 -6.56
C VAL A 159 29.64 -18.91 -7.50
N GLY A 160 28.52 -18.41 -7.04
CA GLY A 160 27.57 -17.72 -7.89
C GLY A 160 27.15 -18.60 -9.07
N ASN A 161 27.31 -18.06 -10.28
CA ASN A 161 26.97 -18.76 -11.54
C ASN A 161 28.02 -19.78 -12.02
N TYR A 162 29.11 -19.90 -11.31
CA TYR A 162 30.21 -20.79 -11.71
C TYR A 162 30.12 -22.11 -10.98
N ASN A 163 29.73 -23.13 -11.70
CA ASN A 163 29.61 -24.49 -11.22
C ASN A 163 30.81 -25.35 -11.65
N LYS A 164 31.09 -26.44 -10.91
CA LYS A 164 32.08 -27.43 -11.30
C LYS A 164 31.86 -27.92 -12.74
N GLY A 165 32.90 -27.94 -13.50
CA GLY A 165 32.88 -28.35 -14.92
C GLY A 165 32.59 -27.20 -15.89
N LYS A 166 32.23 -26.01 -15.42
CA LYS A 166 32.09 -24.84 -16.29
C LYS A 166 33.46 -24.30 -16.69
N THR A 167 33.59 -23.90 -17.94
CA THR A 167 34.77 -23.20 -18.45
C THR A 167 34.49 -21.72 -18.52
N ILE A 168 35.37 -20.91 -17.97
CA ILE A 168 35.37 -19.47 -18.16
C ILE A 168 36.32 -19.17 -19.30
N ASN A 169 35.80 -18.61 -20.37
CA ASN A 169 36.58 -18.41 -21.59
C ASN A 169 37.62 -17.29 -21.47
N ALA A 170 38.71 -17.40 -22.21
CA ALA A 170 39.58 -16.25 -22.45
C ALA A 170 38.76 -15.10 -23.07
N GLY A 171 39.11 -13.88 -22.73
CA GLY A 171 38.34 -12.68 -23.15
C GLY A 171 37.12 -12.38 -22.27
N THR A 172 36.85 -13.15 -21.20
CA THR A 172 35.83 -12.78 -20.20
C THR A 172 36.35 -11.61 -19.40
N SER A 173 35.55 -10.53 -19.32
CA SER A 173 35.93 -9.35 -18.54
C SER A 173 35.93 -9.65 -17.03
N LEU A 174 36.77 -8.94 -16.28
CA LEU A 174 36.82 -9.05 -14.81
C LEU A 174 35.46 -8.69 -14.19
N GLU A 175 34.75 -7.72 -14.73
CA GLU A 175 33.40 -7.37 -14.29
C GLU A 175 32.44 -8.55 -14.46
N SER A 176 32.44 -9.18 -15.66
CA SER A 176 31.59 -10.35 -15.90
C SER A 176 31.97 -11.53 -14.99
N LEU A 177 33.24 -11.70 -14.72
CA LEU A 177 33.76 -12.74 -13.82
C LEU A 177 33.28 -12.47 -12.38
N LEU A 178 33.52 -11.27 -11.86
CA LEU A 178 33.13 -10.89 -10.51
C LEU A 178 31.60 -10.87 -10.35
N SER A 179 30.87 -10.31 -11.31
CA SER A 179 29.41 -10.36 -11.31
C SER A 179 28.91 -11.80 -11.26
N GLY A 180 29.48 -12.68 -12.09
CA GLY A 180 29.10 -14.09 -12.06
C GLY A 180 29.47 -14.81 -10.76
N MET A 181 30.53 -14.40 -10.07
CA MET A 181 30.94 -14.96 -8.77
C MET A 181 30.11 -14.39 -7.61
N LEU A 182 29.78 -13.12 -7.67
CA LEU A 182 29.08 -12.41 -6.57
C LEU A 182 27.56 -12.47 -6.69
N GLN A 183 27.04 -12.66 -7.91
CA GLN A 183 25.60 -12.80 -8.13
C GLN A 183 25.19 -14.26 -7.99
N GLN A 184 24.52 -14.55 -6.88
CA GLN A 184 23.81 -15.82 -6.76
C GLN A 184 22.59 -15.79 -7.69
N GLU A 185 22.40 -16.85 -8.48
CA GLU A 185 21.15 -17.00 -9.22
C GLU A 185 19.99 -17.17 -8.24
N LEU A 186 19.09 -16.23 -8.24
CA LEU A 186 17.88 -16.25 -7.44
C LEU A 186 16.72 -16.71 -8.32
N TYR A 187 16.12 -17.81 -7.90
CA TYR A 187 15.00 -18.39 -8.62
C TYR A 187 13.70 -17.73 -8.17
N PRO A 188 12.87 -17.29 -9.13
CA PRO A 188 11.60 -16.70 -8.79
C PRO A 188 10.67 -17.72 -8.13
N THR A 189 9.97 -17.27 -7.10
CA THR A 189 8.88 -18.02 -6.47
C THR A 189 7.60 -17.21 -6.62
N ALA A 190 6.49 -17.90 -6.90
CA ALA A 190 5.19 -17.23 -6.94
C ALA A 190 4.85 -16.73 -5.53
N ASN A 191 4.79 -15.42 -5.36
CA ASN A 191 4.50 -14.77 -4.09
C ASN A 191 2.99 -14.58 -3.94
N ASP A 192 2.37 -14.02 -4.96
CA ASP A 192 0.95 -13.78 -5.00
C ASP A 192 0.33 -14.44 -6.23
N LYS A 193 -0.88 -14.94 -6.06
CA LYS A 193 -1.72 -15.39 -7.16
C LYS A 193 -2.69 -14.28 -7.56
N PRO A 194 -3.21 -14.33 -8.77
CA PRO A 194 -4.28 -13.45 -9.17
C PRO A 194 -5.44 -13.45 -8.18
N ASN A 195 -5.98 -12.28 -7.87
CA ASN A 195 -7.07 -12.12 -6.93
C ASN A 195 -8.09 -11.08 -7.41
N ALA A 196 -9.32 -11.25 -6.97
CA ALA A 196 -10.42 -10.35 -7.28
C ALA A 196 -11.37 -10.21 -6.09
N SER A 197 -12.11 -9.12 -6.05
CA SER A 197 -13.10 -8.86 -5.02
C SER A 197 -14.41 -8.36 -5.62
N ILE A 198 -15.52 -8.67 -4.96
CA ILE A 198 -16.83 -8.11 -5.29
C ILE A 198 -17.21 -7.07 -4.25
N SER A 199 -17.72 -5.95 -4.71
CA SER A 199 -18.32 -4.92 -3.88
C SER A 199 -19.75 -4.65 -4.32
N ALA A 200 -20.63 -4.47 -3.34
CA ALA A 200 -22.02 -4.06 -3.54
C ALA A 200 -22.48 -3.33 -2.29
N SER A 201 -23.50 -2.49 -2.42
CA SER A 201 -24.06 -1.74 -1.30
C SER A 201 -25.52 -2.10 -1.12
N GLY A 202 -25.91 -2.37 0.12
CA GLY A 202 -27.29 -2.45 0.57
C GLY A 202 -27.83 -1.08 0.95
N GLY A 203 -29.00 -1.08 1.54
CA GLY A 203 -29.63 0.15 1.98
C GLY A 203 -30.79 -0.06 2.92
N SER A 204 -31.31 1.04 3.43
CA SER A 204 -32.55 1.06 4.18
C SER A 204 -33.44 2.19 3.70
N GLY A 205 -34.73 1.96 3.74
CA GLY A 205 -35.72 2.93 3.32
C GLY A 205 -37.07 2.72 3.97
N GLU A 206 -37.96 3.71 3.84
CA GLU A 206 -39.31 3.58 4.36
C GLU A 206 -40.09 2.51 3.58
N VAL A 207 -40.79 1.66 4.29
CA VAL A 207 -41.65 0.62 3.66
C VAL A 207 -42.59 1.26 2.65
N GLY A 208 -42.64 0.68 1.43
CA GLY A 208 -43.38 1.21 0.30
C GLY A 208 -42.60 2.22 -0.56
N SER A 209 -41.43 2.72 -0.14
CA SER A 209 -40.53 3.46 -1.02
C SER A 209 -39.75 2.52 -1.93
N GLU A 210 -39.23 3.04 -3.04
CA GLU A 210 -38.51 2.26 -4.04
C GLU A 210 -37.02 2.27 -3.79
N TYR A 211 -36.40 1.14 -4.08
CA TYR A 211 -34.95 1.04 -4.30
C TYR A 211 -34.67 0.33 -5.61
N THR A 212 -33.54 0.60 -6.19
CA THR A 212 -33.09 -0.15 -7.37
C THR A 212 -32.39 -1.42 -6.91
N VAL A 213 -32.70 -2.54 -7.54
CA VAL A 213 -31.99 -3.81 -7.32
C VAL A 213 -30.49 -3.56 -7.45
N PRO A 214 -29.68 -3.99 -6.48
CA PRO A 214 -28.29 -3.60 -6.42
C PRO A 214 -27.47 -4.10 -7.61
N THR A 215 -26.43 -3.36 -7.93
CA THR A 215 -25.37 -3.82 -8.82
C THR A 215 -24.16 -4.19 -7.98
N ALA A 216 -23.40 -5.17 -8.43
CA ALA A 216 -22.10 -5.47 -7.86
C ALA A 216 -21.01 -5.03 -8.84
N THR A 217 -19.87 -4.65 -8.28
CA THR A 217 -18.66 -4.37 -9.05
C THR A 217 -17.59 -5.38 -8.67
N LEU A 218 -17.15 -6.14 -9.68
CA LEU A 218 -15.94 -6.98 -9.55
C LEU A 218 -14.72 -6.13 -9.84
N LYS A 219 -13.75 -6.19 -8.96
CA LYS A 219 -12.45 -5.54 -9.13
C LYS A 219 -11.34 -6.59 -9.09
N ILE A 220 -10.42 -6.54 -10.05
CA ILE A 220 -9.17 -7.30 -9.99
C ILE A 220 -8.25 -6.61 -8.98
N THR A 221 -7.97 -7.25 -7.86
CA THR A 221 -7.18 -6.68 -6.77
C THR A 221 -5.71 -6.98 -6.91
N ASP A 222 -5.38 -8.12 -7.51
CA ASP A 222 -4.01 -8.51 -7.81
C ASP A 222 -3.93 -9.31 -9.12
N VAL A 223 -2.80 -9.24 -9.77
CA VAL A 223 -2.48 -10.01 -10.98
C VAL A 223 -1.43 -11.08 -10.74
N GLY A 224 -1.04 -11.26 -9.51
CA GLY A 224 0.06 -12.13 -9.09
C GLY A 224 1.42 -11.47 -9.19
N SER A 225 2.36 -12.00 -8.45
CA SER A 225 3.74 -11.53 -8.42
C SER A 225 4.71 -12.68 -8.16
N TYR A 226 5.98 -12.44 -8.45
CA TYR A 226 7.08 -13.33 -8.09
C TYR A 226 8.03 -12.61 -7.14
N GLU A 227 8.54 -13.34 -6.15
CA GLU A 227 9.66 -12.90 -5.34
C GLU A 227 10.90 -13.02 -6.15
N TYR A 228 11.85 -12.56 -6.32
CA TYR A 228 13.03 -12.64 -7.15
C TYR A 228 12.77 -12.87 -8.66
N GLY A 229 13.50 -12.24 -9.42
CA GLY A 229 13.37 -12.26 -10.86
C GLY A 229 12.79 -10.95 -11.39
N ASP A 230 12.99 -10.72 -12.66
CA ASP A 230 12.58 -9.50 -13.30
C ASP A 230 11.06 -9.46 -13.34
N LYS A 231 10.54 -8.65 -12.43
CA LYS A 231 9.18 -8.13 -12.45
C LYS A 231 8.20 -9.05 -13.15
N ALA A 232 7.43 -9.79 -12.40
CA ALA A 232 6.30 -10.54 -12.90
C ALA A 232 5.39 -9.63 -13.71
N THR A 233 5.89 -9.23 -14.83
CA THR A 233 5.17 -8.40 -15.76
C THR A 233 4.28 -9.29 -16.58
N GLY A 234 3.01 -9.27 -16.22
CA GLY A 234 1.99 -9.70 -17.14
C GLY A 234 1.45 -11.10 -16.92
N ILE A 235 1.02 -11.43 -15.69
CA ILE A 235 -0.12 -12.31 -15.56
C ILE A 235 -1.30 -11.47 -16.00
N THR A 236 -1.83 -11.81 -17.15
CA THR A 236 -3.03 -11.18 -17.68
C THR A 236 -4.20 -12.04 -17.27
N PHE A 237 -5.13 -11.46 -16.55
CA PHE A 237 -6.41 -12.08 -16.30
C PHE A 237 -7.25 -12.07 -17.56
N ALA A 238 -7.53 -13.24 -18.11
CA ALA A 238 -8.73 -13.42 -18.90
C ALA A 238 -9.86 -13.79 -17.94
N VAL A 239 -10.74 -12.86 -17.64
CA VAL A 239 -11.95 -13.18 -16.89
C VAL A 239 -12.93 -13.86 -17.84
N GLY A 240 -12.94 -15.19 -17.84
CA GLY A 240 -13.78 -15.98 -18.71
C GLY A 240 -15.26 -15.94 -18.34
N SER A 241 -15.63 -15.97 -17.07
CA SER A 241 -17.02 -15.83 -16.64
C SER A 241 -17.11 -15.41 -15.18
N VAL A 242 -17.91 -14.40 -14.90
CA VAL A 242 -18.38 -14.10 -13.55
C VAL A 242 -19.86 -14.51 -13.49
N LYS A 243 -20.17 -15.44 -12.59
CA LYS A 243 -21.54 -15.89 -12.34
C LYS A 243 -22.06 -15.27 -11.06
N LEU A 244 -23.28 -14.75 -11.11
CA LEU A 244 -24.06 -14.53 -9.90
C LEU A 244 -24.63 -15.89 -9.46
N ALA A 245 -24.61 -16.18 -8.15
CA ALA A 245 -25.08 -17.45 -7.64
C ALA A 245 -26.55 -17.68 -7.97
N GLU A 246 -26.85 -18.85 -8.53
CA GLU A 246 -28.22 -19.30 -8.66
C GLU A 246 -28.86 -19.46 -7.26
N GLY A 247 -29.96 -18.76 -7.03
CA GLY A 247 -30.81 -18.96 -5.86
C GLY A 247 -30.81 -17.87 -4.80
N ALA A 248 -29.99 -16.85 -4.89
CA ALA A 248 -30.01 -15.72 -3.94
C ALA A 248 -31.26 -14.83 -4.13
N ASP A 249 -31.69 -14.61 -5.33
CA ASP A 249 -32.93 -13.96 -5.72
C ASP A 249 -33.23 -14.29 -7.18
N PRO A 250 -34.48 -14.67 -7.53
CA PRO A 250 -34.87 -14.93 -8.94
C PRO A 250 -34.59 -13.76 -9.88
N ALA A 251 -34.63 -12.54 -9.39
CA ALA A 251 -34.34 -11.34 -10.17
C ALA A 251 -32.84 -11.18 -10.49
N THR A 252 -31.96 -11.85 -9.73
CA THR A 252 -30.51 -11.72 -9.86
C THR A 252 -29.86 -12.92 -10.51
N ALA A 253 -30.52 -14.06 -10.53
CA ALA A 253 -29.98 -15.34 -11.02
C ALA A 253 -29.68 -15.39 -12.53
N THR A 254 -30.13 -14.42 -13.29
CA THR A 254 -30.04 -14.46 -14.77
C THR A 254 -29.00 -13.53 -15.37
N ASN A 255 -28.29 -12.74 -14.55
CA ASN A 255 -27.37 -11.72 -15.06
C ASN A 255 -25.91 -12.14 -14.96
N TYR A 256 -25.50 -12.98 -15.94
CA TYR A 256 -24.09 -13.28 -16.15
C TYR A 256 -23.44 -12.19 -17.00
N LYS A 257 -22.25 -11.79 -16.63
CA LYS A 257 -21.37 -11.11 -17.58
C LYS A 257 -20.18 -12.00 -17.85
N THR A 258 -20.11 -12.54 -19.05
CA THR A 258 -18.88 -13.05 -19.66
C THR A 258 -18.07 -11.87 -20.13
N ASN A 259 -16.82 -11.80 -19.76
CA ASN A 259 -15.89 -10.84 -20.31
C ASN A 259 -14.66 -11.61 -20.78
N ASP A 260 -14.52 -11.76 -22.08
CA ASP A 260 -13.37 -12.41 -22.72
C ASP A 260 -12.16 -11.44 -22.84
N ALA A 261 -12.30 -10.22 -22.35
CA ALA A 261 -11.23 -9.26 -22.39
C ALA A 261 -10.21 -9.53 -21.25
N VAL A 262 -8.95 -9.42 -21.59
CA VAL A 262 -7.85 -9.43 -20.64
C VAL A 262 -8.00 -8.25 -19.70
N MET A 263 -8.02 -8.52 -18.40
CA MET A 263 -8.15 -7.50 -17.36
C MET A 263 -6.85 -7.28 -16.64
N ALA A 264 -6.47 -6.02 -16.54
CA ALA A 264 -5.32 -5.60 -15.74
C ALA A 264 -5.69 -5.44 -14.26
N LYS A 265 -4.68 -5.31 -13.41
CA LYS A 265 -4.87 -4.88 -12.03
C LYS A 265 -5.67 -3.58 -11.98
N ASP A 266 -6.56 -3.49 -11.00
CA ASP A 266 -7.51 -2.39 -10.80
C ASP A 266 -8.60 -2.24 -11.87
N SER A 267 -8.66 -3.11 -12.86
CA SER A 267 -9.79 -3.18 -13.79
C SER A 267 -11.07 -3.59 -13.06
N THR A 268 -12.20 -3.04 -13.51
CA THR A 268 -13.50 -3.31 -12.91
C THR A 268 -14.52 -3.77 -13.93
N ILE A 269 -15.38 -4.69 -13.52
CA ILE A 269 -16.56 -5.10 -14.25
C ILE A 269 -17.78 -4.84 -13.40
N THR A 270 -18.78 -4.17 -13.96
CA THR A 270 -20.08 -4.01 -13.29
C THR A 270 -20.95 -5.20 -13.60
N LEU A 271 -21.33 -5.92 -12.56
CA LEU A 271 -22.30 -7.00 -12.61
C LEU A 271 -23.67 -6.36 -12.36
N LYS A 272 -24.50 -6.32 -13.37
CA LYS A 272 -25.88 -5.82 -13.18
C LYS A 272 -26.78 -6.95 -12.73
N ALA A 273 -27.38 -6.82 -11.57
CA ALA A 273 -28.71 -7.34 -11.35
C ALA A 273 -29.69 -6.53 -12.22
N SER A 274 -30.95 -6.94 -12.34
CA SER A 274 -31.92 -6.45 -13.34
C SER A 274 -32.06 -4.93 -13.49
N GLY A 275 -31.66 -4.15 -12.52
CA GLY A 275 -31.88 -2.70 -12.48
C GLY A 275 -33.33 -2.31 -12.23
N ASP A 276 -34.17 -3.30 -11.90
CA ASP A 276 -35.57 -3.09 -11.60
C ASP A 276 -35.76 -2.36 -10.28
N LYS A 277 -36.84 -1.62 -10.21
CA LYS A 277 -37.26 -0.99 -8.96
C LYS A 277 -38.08 -1.95 -8.13
N VAL A 278 -37.72 -2.06 -6.86
CA VAL A 278 -38.40 -2.89 -5.88
C VAL A 278 -38.77 -2.03 -4.68
N LEU A 279 -39.85 -2.39 -4.00
CA LEU A 279 -40.30 -1.68 -2.80
C LEU A 279 -39.61 -2.24 -1.56
N TYR A 280 -39.25 -1.36 -0.63
CA TYR A 280 -38.92 -1.78 0.71
C TYR A 280 -40.12 -2.43 1.37
N ALA A 281 -39.91 -3.60 1.94
CA ALA A 281 -40.91 -4.37 2.69
C ALA A 281 -40.56 -4.42 4.17
N ASP A 282 -41.49 -4.90 5.01
CA ASP A 282 -41.26 -5.11 6.44
C ASP A 282 -40.16 -6.14 6.72
N THR A 283 -40.00 -7.09 5.81
CA THR A 283 -38.92 -8.10 5.87
C THR A 283 -37.74 -7.65 5.04
N SER A 284 -36.56 -7.77 5.63
CA SER A 284 -35.32 -7.49 4.89
C SER A 284 -35.18 -8.41 3.68
N LYS A 285 -34.73 -7.84 2.57
CA LYS A 285 -34.41 -8.60 1.35
C LYS A 285 -32.89 -8.59 1.15
N SER A 286 -32.33 -9.78 0.99
CA SER A 286 -30.89 -9.93 0.76
C SER A 286 -30.59 -10.37 -0.66
N TYR A 287 -29.49 -9.87 -1.20
CA TYR A 287 -28.92 -10.23 -2.49
C TYR A 287 -27.50 -10.70 -2.28
N THR A 288 -27.18 -11.90 -2.78
CA THR A 288 -25.85 -12.47 -2.66
C THR A 288 -25.22 -12.52 -4.05
N PHE A 289 -24.05 -11.92 -4.16
CA PHE A 289 -23.22 -11.97 -5.36
C PHE A 289 -22.07 -12.91 -5.11
N SER A 290 -21.90 -13.88 -5.97
CA SER A 290 -20.77 -14.79 -5.99
C SER A 290 -20.23 -14.91 -7.40
N GLY A 291 -18.99 -15.38 -7.54
CA GLY A 291 -18.44 -15.56 -8.87
C GLY A 291 -17.08 -16.23 -8.84
N THR A 292 -16.64 -16.62 -10.04
CA THR A 292 -15.28 -17.05 -10.31
C THR A 292 -14.70 -16.19 -11.43
N ALA A 293 -13.43 -15.84 -11.32
CA ALA A 293 -12.69 -15.20 -12.38
C ALA A 293 -11.60 -16.17 -12.85
N SER A 294 -11.67 -16.61 -14.10
CA SER A 294 -10.64 -17.46 -14.69
C SER A 294 -9.49 -16.61 -15.21
N TYR A 295 -8.28 -17.09 -15.07
CA TYR A 295 -7.08 -16.44 -15.60
C TYR A 295 -6.21 -17.44 -16.37
N GLU A 296 -5.55 -16.95 -17.40
CA GLU A 296 -4.56 -17.72 -18.15
C GLU A 296 -3.25 -17.87 -17.38
N ALA A 297 -2.40 -18.81 -17.83
CA ALA A 297 -1.08 -18.96 -17.27
C ALA A 297 -0.27 -17.65 -17.39
N GLY A 298 0.41 -17.29 -16.32
CA GLY A 298 1.32 -16.15 -16.32
C GLY A 298 2.47 -16.36 -17.28
N LYS A 299 3.20 -15.29 -17.59
CA LYS A 299 4.47 -15.42 -18.31
C LYS A 299 5.43 -16.29 -17.50
N VAL A 300 6.29 -17.00 -18.22
CA VAL A 300 7.41 -17.69 -17.57
C VAL A 300 8.29 -16.62 -16.91
N PRO A 301 8.49 -16.70 -15.60
CA PRO A 301 9.35 -15.75 -14.91
C PRO A 301 10.81 -16.02 -15.24
N VAL A 302 11.64 -15.00 -15.08
CA VAL A 302 13.07 -15.12 -15.28
C VAL A 302 13.82 -14.94 -13.96
N THR A 303 14.95 -15.59 -13.84
CA THR A 303 15.86 -15.41 -12.72
C THR A 303 16.44 -13.98 -12.74
N ASN A 304 17.10 -13.55 -11.66
CA ASN A 304 17.84 -12.28 -11.62
C ASN A 304 18.92 -12.17 -12.70
N LEU A 305 19.28 -13.29 -13.33
CA LEU A 305 20.26 -13.36 -14.41
C LEU A 305 19.63 -13.43 -15.80
N GLY A 306 18.29 -13.34 -15.89
CA GLY A 306 17.56 -13.35 -17.14
C GLY A 306 17.27 -14.74 -17.73
N ASN A 307 17.53 -15.82 -16.98
CA ASN A 307 17.20 -17.18 -17.41
C ASN A 307 15.74 -17.51 -17.15
N GLU A 308 15.03 -18.08 -18.12
CA GLU A 308 13.65 -18.53 -17.93
C GLU A 308 13.57 -19.65 -16.88
N TYR A 309 12.60 -19.55 -16.00
CA TYR A 309 12.35 -20.52 -14.95
C TYR A 309 10.89 -20.98 -14.92
N ALA A 310 10.55 -21.87 -15.82
CA ALA A 310 9.20 -22.38 -16.00
C ALA A 310 8.59 -23.05 -14.76
N SER A 311 9.42 -23.58 -13.86
CA SER A 311 8.97 -24.23 -12.62
C SER A 311 8.24 -23.30 -11.66
N ALA A 312 8.44 -21.99 -11.77
CA ALA A 312 7.76 -21.01 -10.95
C ALA A 312 6.59 -20.33 -11.69
N GLN A 313 6.36 -20.67 -12.95
CA GLN A 313 5.24 -20.09 -13.70
C GLN A 313 3.92 -20.34 -12.98
N ILE A 314 3.14 -19.29 -12.76
CA ILE A 314 1.79 -19.41 -12.24
C ILE A 314 0.93 -20.07 -13.33
N PRO A 315 0.39 -21.28 -13.11
CA PRO A 315 -0.45 -21.94 -14.10
C PRO A 315 -1.79 -21.23 -14.27
N ALA A 316 -2.47 -21.44 -15.38
CA ALA A 316 -3.85 -21.02 -15.54
C ALA A 316 -4.74 -21.59 -14.42
N GLY A 317 -5.73 -20.85 -14.01
CA GLY A 317 -6.58 -21.23 -12.90
C GLY A 317 -7.77 -20.30 -12.70
N ASP A 318 -8.48 -20.52 -11.59
CA ASP A 318 -9.61 -19.72 -11.20
C ASP A 318 -9.35 -19.03 -9.85
N VAL A 319 -9.84 -17.80 -9.73
CA VAL A 319 -9.96 -17.09 -8.45
C VAL A 319 -11.38 -17.32 -7.96
N THR A 320 -11.52 -17.95 -6.80
CA THR A 320 -12.79 -17.97 -6.07
C THR A 320 -12.98 -16.62 -5.38
N ILE A 321 -14.06 -15.95 -5.72
CA ILE A 321 -14.39 -14.65 -5.17
C ILE A 321 -15.34 -14.89 -4.01
N ASP A 322 -15.01 -14.31 -2.85
CA ASP A 322 -15.87 -14.41 -1.68
C ASP A 322 -17.25 -13.81 -1.94
N ASP A 323 -18.27 -14.50 -1.52
CA ASP A 323 -19.66 -14.06 -1.67
C ASP A 323 -19.86 -12.71 -0.97
N LYS A 324 -20.52 -11.80 -1.66
CA LYS A 324 -20.92 -10.51 -1.12
C LYS A 324 -22.43 -10.46 -0.96
N THR A 325 -22.90 -10.55 0.27
CA THR A 325 -24.30 -10.35 0.60
C THR A 325 -24.58 -8.91 1.00
N VAL A 326 -25.60 -8.33 0.42
CA VAL A 326 -26.11 -7.01 0.78
C VAL A 326 -27.59 -7.10 1.11
N THR A 327 -28.02 -6.32 2.08
CA THR A 327 -29.38 -6.35 2.61
C THR A 327 -30.05 -5.00 2.44
N PHE A 328 -31.31 -5.05 2.04
CA PHE A 328 -32.21 -3.91 1.99
C PHE A 328 -33.29 -4.08 3.04
N SER A 329 -33.35 -3.14 3.98
CA SER A 329 -34.25 -3.22 5.12
C SER A 329 -35.25 -2.10 5.09
N GLY A 330 -36.53 -2.45 5.15
CA GLY A 330 -37.59 -1.50 5.33
C GLY A 330 -37.74 -1.08 6.79
N TYR A 331 -38.04 0.16 7.01
CA TYR A 331 -38.45 0.68 8.30
C TYR A 331 -39.73 1.49 8.18
N ARG A 332 -40.43 1.66 9.30
CA ARG A 332 -41.59 2.54 9.40
C ARG A 332 -41.29 3.67 10.37
N TYR A 333 -41.72 4.85 10.04
CA TYR A 333 -41.58 5.99 10.93
C TYR A 333 -42.63 5.98 12.07
N ALA A 334 -42.24 6.43 13.23
CA ALA A 334 -43.16 7.07 14.15
C ALA A 334 -43.35 8.52 13.73
N PHE A 335 -44.53 9.04 13.97
CA PHE A 335 -44.94 10.39 13.59
C PHE A 335 -45.43 11.18 14.83
N ALA A 336 -45.13 12.46 14.88
CA ALA A 336 -45.65 13.35 15.89
C ALA A 336 -46.10 14.70 15.25
N GLY A 337 -47.11 15.30 15.81
CA GLY A 337 -47.58 16.58 15.31
C GLY A 337 -48.83 17.08 15.98
N GLY A 338 -49.24 18.29 15.59
CA GLY A 338 -50.52 18.88 15.93
C GLY A 338 -51.49 18.77 14.77
N SER A 339 -52.78 18.65 15.07
CA SER A 339 -53.84 18.56 14.08
C SER A 339 -55.10 19.32 14.48
N THR A 340 -55.77 19.90 13.50
CA THR A 340 -57.10 20.46 13.61
C THR A 340 -58.19 19.48 13.17
N ALA A 341 -57.77 18.30 12.64
CA ALA A 341 -58.73 17.32 12.12
C ALA A 341 -59.63 16.75 13.21
N ALA A 342 -60.88 16.55 12.91
CA ALA A 342 -61.83 15.95 13.83
C ALA A 342 -61.43 14.53 14.21
N THR A 343 -60.88 13.77 13.26
CA THR A 343 -60.35 12.41 13.44
C THR A 343 -58.90 12.35 12.98
N LEU A 344 -58.10 11.52 13.66
CA LEU A 344 -56.77 11.19 13.24
C LEU A 344 -56.87 9.92 12.39
N ASP A 345 -56.56 10.03 11.11
CA ASP A 345 -56.50 8.91 10.17
C ASP A 345 -55.11 8.74 9.60
N SER A 346 -54.91 7.72 8.79
CA SER A 346 -53.63 7.43 8.15
C SER A 346 -53.06 8.64 7.39
N ALA A 347 -53.92 9.40 6.70
CA ALA A 347 -53.47 10.53 5.89
C ALA A 347 -52.98 11.68 6.78
N VAL A 348 -53.72 11.98 7.85
CA VAL A 348 -53.34 13.00 8.84
C VAL A 348 -52.00 12.62 9.48
N ILE A 349 -51.86 11.38 9.94
CA ILE A 349 -50.61 10.90 10.58
C ILE A 349 -49.43 10.99 9.59
N ARG A 350 -49.59 10.53 8.39
CA ARG A 350 -48.53 10.57 7.36
C ARG A 350 -48.17 11.98 6.89
N SER A 351 -49.06 12.92 7.02
CA SER A 351 -48.79 14.32 6.64
C SER A 351 -47.78 15.01 7.59
N MET A 352 -47.49 14.42 8.75
CA MET A 352 -46.59 15.02 9.72
C MET A 352 -45.12 14.94 9.26
N SER A 353 -44.45 16.07 9.37
CA SER A 353 -43.04 16.20 9.03
C SER A 353 -42.10 15.62 10.11
N ALA A 354 -42.52 15.69 11.37
CA ALA A 354 -41.76 15.18 12.50
C ALA A 354 -41.92 13.67 12.59
N LYS A 355 -40.77 12.95 12.35
CA LYS A 355 -40.75 11.49 12.27
C LYS A 355 -39.41 10.90 12.70
N LYS A 356 -39.45 9.70 13.23
CA LYS A 356 -38.26 8.89 13.61
C LYS A 356 -38.42 7.46 13.09
N SER A 357 -37.31 6.88 12.63
CA SER A 357 -37.31 5.57 11.97
C SER A 357 -37.08 4.37 12.91
N SER A 358 -36.77 4.60 14.17
CA SER A 358 -36.55 3.52 15.13
C SER A 358 -36.87 3.94 16.55
N PHE A 359 -37.27 2.95 17.40
CA PHE A 359 -37.46 3.16 18.84
C PHE A 359 -36.14 3.59 19.52
N ALA A 360 -35.02 2.96 19.17
CA ALA A 360 -33.72 3.24 19.78
C ALA A 360 -33.30 4.74 19.66
N SER A 361 -33.78 5.42 18.63
CA SER A 361 -33.53 6.85 18.44
C SER A 361 -34.48 7.75 19.24
N MET A 362 -35.27 7.20 20.14
CA MET A 362 -36.22 7.90 21.00
C MET A 362 -36.24 7.36 22.45
N ASP A 363 -35.23 6.63 22.84
CA ASP A 363 -35.18 5.91 24.12
C ASP A 363 -34.72 6.77 25.31
N SER A 364 -34.53 8.05 25.09
CA SER A 364 -34.15 9.02 26.11
C SER A 364 -34.62 10.43 25.75
N GLN A 365 -34.65 11.32 26.73
CA GLN A 365 -34.99 12.71 26.51
C GLN A 365 -34.06 13.43 25.53
N SER A 366 -32.78 13.08 25.54
CA SER A 366 -31.79 13.64 24.58
C SER A 366 -32.06 13.25 23.13
N GLU A 367 -32.75 12.15 22.93
CA GLU A 367 -33.12 11.61 21.62
C GLU A 367 -34.62 11.92 21.29
N ALA A 368 -35.26 12.76 22.05
CA ALA A 368 -36.66 13.09 21.85
C ALA A 368 -36.96 13.58 20.44
N LEU A 369 -38.09 13.20 19.90
CA LEU A 369 -38.62 13.78 18.67
C LEU A 369 -39.22 15.14 18.97
N GLU A 370 -38.56 16.20 18.55
CA GLU A 370 -39.07 17.56 18.65
C GLU A 370 -39.94 17.92 17.44
N PHE A 371 -41.02 18.62 17.69
CA PHE A 371 -41.93 19.07 16.65
C PHE A 371 -42.65 20.35 17.06
N THR A 372 -43.27 21.00 16.08
CA THR A 372 -44.05 22.21 16.27
C THR A 372 -45.47 21.91 15.87
N ALA A 373 -46.40 22.28 16.70
CA ALA A 373 -47.81 22.28 16.35
C ALA A 373 -48.25 23.69 15.98
N ALA A 374 -48.95 23.80 14.86
CA ALA A 374 -49.42 25.10 14.36
C ALA A 374 -50.54 25.69 15.23
N ALA A 375 -50.72 26.99 15.15
CA ALA A 375 -51.87 27.66 15.73
C ALA A 375 -53.17 27.04 15.22
N GLY A 376 -54.16 26.95 16.09
CA GLY A 376 -55.43 26.30 15.81
C GLY A 376 -55.45 24.79 16.02
N ALA A 377 -54.31 24.14 16.25
CA ALA A 377 -54.31 22.70 16.56
C ALA A 377 -55.13 22.45 17.84
N THR A 378 -56.01 21.46 17.76
CA THR A 378 -56.87 20.99 18.85
C THR A 378 -56.39 19.66 19.43
N LYS A 379 -55.48 19.02 18.75
CA LYS A 379 -54.88 17.74 19.14
C LYS A 379 -53.39 17.75 18.91
N VAL A 380 -52.64 17.18 19.85
CA VAL A 380 -51.24 16.83 19.70
C VAL A 380 -51.14 15.32 19.85
N PHE A 381 -50.42 14.68 18.94
CA PHE A 381 -50.37 13.23 18.92
C PHE A 381 -48.97 12.70 18.62
N PHE A 382 -48.79 11.44 19.01
CA PHE A 382 -47.67 10.60 18.64
C PHE A 382 -48.18 9.22 18.22
N ALA A 383 -47.79 8.78 17.06
CA ALA A 383 -48.13 7.47 16.51
C ALA A 383 -46.87 6.70 16.14
N TYR A 384 -46.76 5.47 16.59
CA TYR A 384 -45.63 4.62 16.28
C TYR A 384 -46.05 3.21 15.89
N PRO A 385 -45.28 2.49 15.04
CA PRO A 385 -45.61 1.13 14.60
C PRO A 385 -45.79 0.20 15.81
N SER A 386 -46.86 -0.55 15.86
CA SER A 386 -47.09 -1.56 16.92
C SER A 386 -46.04 -2.67 16.96
N THR A 387 -45.26 -2.82 15.88
CA THR A 387 -44.14 -3.74 15.75
C THR A 387 -42.87 -3.29 16.48
N TRP A 388 -42.83 -2.03 16.95
CA TRP A 388 -41.70 -1.55 17.72
C TRP A 388 -41.64 -2.22 19.10
N SER A 389 -40.46 -2.78 19.43
CA SER A 389 -40.23 -3.43 20.72
C SER A 389 -39.91 -2.40 21.80
N VAL A 390 -40.93 -1.68 22.28
CA VAL A 390 -40.76 -0.62 23.28
C VAL A 390 -40.71 -1.15 24.74
N GLY A 391 -40.98 -2.44 24.95
CA GLY A 391 -41.04 -3.02 26.28
C GLY A 391 -42.18 -2.42 27.12
N SER A 392 -41.91 -2.08 28.40
CA SER A 392 -42.83 -1.43 29.31
C SER A 392 -42.83 0.10 29.20
N LYS A 393 -41.97 0.65 28.35
CA LYS A 393 -41.87 2.12 28.21
C LYS A 393 -43.10 2.70 27.51
N LYS A 394 -43.43 3.92 27.89
CA LYS A 394 -44.56 4.67 27.31
C LYS A 394 -44.05 5.99 26.74
N PRO A 395 -44.73 6.53 25.71
CA PRO A 395 -44.44 7.86 25.22
C PRO A 395 -44.65 8.90 26.34
N TYR A 396 -43.66 9.78 26.46
CA TYR A 396 -43.64 10.86 27.38
C TYR A 396 -43.54 12.17 26.61
N PHE A 397 -44.43 13.11 26.92
CA PHE A 397 -44.51 14.38 26.18
C PHE A 397 -44.15 15.56 27.08
N GLU A 398 -43.49 16.52 26.48
CA GLU A 398 -43.30 17.83 27.08
C GLU A 398 -43.68 18.92 26.08
N MET A 399 -44.24 19.99 26.62
CA MET A 399 -44.56 21.22 25.89
C MET A 399 -43.60 22.33 26.33
N PHE A 400 -43.07 23.07 25.40
CA PHE A 400 -42.21 24.20 25.66
C PHE A 400 -43.06 25.46 25.95
N GLY A 401 -42.96 25.98 27.19
CA GLY A 401 -43.47 27.29 27.58
C GLY A 401 -42.30 28.20 27.93
N LEU A 402 -42.18 28.66 29.20
CA LEU A 402 -40.98 29.31 29.72
C LEU A 402 -39.85 28.30 29.96
N ALA A 403 -40.21 27.05 30.15
CA ALA A 403 -39.36 25.85 30.22
C ALA A 403 -40.18 24.65 29.75
N TRP A 404 -39.50 23.53 29.48
CA TRP A 404 -40.18 22.28 29.17
C TRP A 404 -41.02 21.82 30.37
N GLY A 405 -42.30 21.60 30.14
CA GLY A 405 -43.27 21.15 31.14
C GLY A 405 -43.87 19.81 30.80
N GLU A 406 -43.96 18.93 31.79
CA GLU A 406 -44.55 17.59 31.66
C GLU A 406 -46.06 17.70 31.46
N ASN A 407 -46.63 16.86 30.59
CA ASN A 407 -48.07 16.71 30.46
C ASN A 407 -48.52 15.30 30.84
N THR A 408 -49.45 15.21 31.74
CA THR A 408 -50.05 13.98 32.25
C THR A 408 -51.37 13.60 31.57
N ASP A 409 -51.91 14.47 30.72
CA ASP A 409 -53.25 14.29 30.12
C ASP A 409 -53.22 13.50 28.79
N ILE A 410 -52.13 12.78 28.53
CA ILE A 410 -52.00 12.01 27.32
C ILE A 410 -52.68 10.68 27.46
N VAL A 411 -53.59 10.40 26.55
CA VAL A 411 -54.40 9.19 26.54
C VAL A 411 -54.00 8.31 25.37
N ALA A 412 -53.77 7.01 25.64
CA ALA A 412 -53.70 6.02 24.60
C ALA A 412 -55.07 5.90 23.91
N LYS A 413 -55.06 5.97 22.60
CA LYS A 413 -56.27 5.76 21.76
C LYS A 413 -56.19 4.35 21.16
N ASP A 414 -57.27 3.94 20.51
CA ASP A 414 -57.30 2.71 19.76
C ASP A 414 -56.22 2.70 18.67
N ASP A 415 -55.69 1.53 18.37
CA ASP A 415 -54.71 1.35 17.31
C ASP A 415 -55.30 1.78 15.97
N ILE A 416 -54.48 2.45 15.17
CA ILE A 416 -54.87 2.93 13.86
C ILE A 416 -54.06 2.25 12.77
N GLN A 417 -54.73 1.95 11.68
CA GLN A 417 -54.00 1.42 10.48
C GLN A 417 -53.37 2.59 9.71
N VAL A 418 -52.05 2.55 9.57
CA VAL A 418 -51.29 3.56 8.80
C VAL A 418 -50.70 2.90 7.55
N ALA A 419 -51.01 3.50 6.41
CA ALA A 419 -50.53 3.05 5.11
C ALA A 419 -49.01 3.15 4.97
N ASP A 420 -48.46 2.34 4.09
CA ASP A 420 -47.09 2.50 3.64
C ASP A 420 -46.82 3.82 2.92
N TYR A 421 -45.55 4.08 2.59
CA TYR A 421 -45.13 5.34 1.95
C TYR A 421 -45.98 5.71 0.71
N ARG A 422 -46.39 4.73 -0.10
CA ARG A 422 -47.23 4.99 -1.28
C ARG A 422 -48.67 5.38 -0.98
N GLY A 423 -49.07 5.26 0.27
CA GLY A 423 -50.42 5.69 0.69
C GLY A 423 -51.51 4.71 0.26
N THR A 424 -52.61 5.24 -0.25
CA THR A 424 -53.74 4.46 -0.76
C THR A 424 -53.72 4.41 -2.30
N ILE A 425 -54.04 3.26 -2.88
CA ILE A 425 -54.33 3.09 -4.30
C ILE A 425 -55.79 2.67 -4.40
N ASP A 426 -56.56 3.36 -5.23
CA ASP A 426 -58.00 3.12 -5.41
C ASP A 426 -58.80 3.12 -4.12
N GLY A 427 -58.38 3.99 -3.15
CA GLY A 427 -59.03 4.13 -1.86
C GLY A 427 -58.73 3.06 -0.83
N ALA A 428 -57.90 2.07 -1.20
CA ALA A 428 -57.42 1.02 -0.26
C ALA A 428 -56.03 1.32 0.25
N LEU A 429 -55.77 1.04 1.54
CA LEU A 429 -54.46 1.14 2.15
C LEU A 429 -53.53 0.11 1.55
N GLN A 430 -52.40 0.54 1.02
CA GLN A 430 -51.37 -0.33 0.51
C GLN A 430 -50.42 -0.70 1.63
N GLY A 431 -50.39 -1.99 2.00
CA GLY A 431 -49.47 -2.49 3.02
C GLY A 431 -49.53 -1.75 4.34
N ALA A 432 -50.73 -1.55 4.89
CA ALA A 432 -50.90 -0.87 6.17
C ALA A 432 -50.50 -1.75 7.36
N VAL A 433 -50.04 -1.11 8.42
CA VAL A 433 -49.75 -1.75 9.71
C VAL A 433 -50.40 -0.95 10.86
N ALA A 434 -50.72 -1.66 11.95
CA ALA A 434 -51.24 -1.04 13.14
C ALA A 434 -50.22 -0.12 13.80
N TYR A 435 -50.63 1.06 14.17
CA TYR A 435 -49.86 2.03 14.94
C TYR A 435 -50.51 2.23 16.31
N LYS A 436 -49.71 2.26 17.33
CA LYS A 436 -50.11 2.75 18.65
C LYS A 436 -50.23 4.26 18.58
N LEU A 437 -51.43 4.78 19.00
CA LEU A 437 -51.72 6.18 18.95
C LEU A 437 -51.86 6.76 20.37
N TYR A 438 -51.12 7.78 20.64
CA TYR A 438 -51.24 8.60 21.87
C TYR A 438 -51.65 10.02 21.47
N CYS A 439 -52.66 10.52 22.11
CA CYS A 439 -53.22 11.81 21.78
C CYS A 439 -53.42 12.64 23.04
N TRP A 440 -53.06 13.91 22.95
CA TRP A 440 -53.42 14.93 23.88
C TRP A 440 -54.48 15.84 23.19
N GLU A 441 -55.70 15.79 23.68
CA GLU A 441 -56.77 16.66 23.25
C GLU A 441 -56.70 17.97 24.05
N LEU A 442 -56.57 19.06 23.36
CA LEU A 442 -56.42 20.37 23.98
C LEU A 442 -57.81 20.97 24.26
N ASP A 443 -58.03 21.47 25.47
CA ASP A 443 -59.27 22.09 25.86
C ASP A 443 -59.60 23.34 25.03
N THR A 444 -58.56 24.02 24.59
CA THR A 444 -58.59 25.14 23.68
C THR A 444 -57.59 25.01 22.57
N PRO A 445 -57.92 25.44 21.32
CA PRO A 445 -56.96 25.45 20.25
C PRO A 445 -55.67 26.24 20.60
N LEU A 446 -54.53 25.79 20.14
CA LEU A 446 -53.26 26.50 20.33
C LEU A 446 -53.35 27.93 19.77
N GLN A 447 -53.00 28.90 20.59
CA GLN A 447 -53.11 30.33 20.23
C GLN A 447 -51.83 30.86 19.57
N ALA A 448 -50.67 30.24 19.83
CA ALA A 448 -49.41 30.68 19.28
C ALA A 448 -49.21 30.12 17.87
N GLU A 449 -48.49 30.84 17.02
CA GLU A 449 -48.19 30.44 15.65
C GLU A 449 -47.38 29.14 15.59
N SER A 450 -46.58 28.84 16.63
CA SER A 450 -45.89 27.57 16.76
C SER A 450 -45.59 27.25 18.21
N THR A 451 -46.24 26.25 18.75
CA THR A 451 -45.91 25.69 20.06
C THR A 451 -45.00 24.48 19.87
N LYS A 452 -43.87 24.47 20.58
CA LYS A 452 -42.89 23.35 20.49
C LYS A 452 -43.24 22.25 21.47
N PHE A 453 -43.10 21.05 21.01
CA PHE A 453 -43.27 19.81 21.77
C PHE A 453 -42.11 18.90 21.54
N ARG A 454 -41.88 17.97 22.46
CA ARG A 454 -41.01 16.82 22.27
C ARG A 454 -41.62 15.57 22.89
N VAL A 455 -41.31 14.44 22.30
CA VAL A 455 -41.75 13.11 22.74
C VAL A 455 -40.64 12.10 22.69
N TRP A 456 -40.53 11.27 23.72
CA TRP A 456 -39.61 10.15 23.79
C TRP A 456 -40.23 9.04 24.65
N PHE A 457 -39.56 7.91 24.73
CA PHE A 457 -40.03 6.79 25.58
C PHE A 457 -39.32 6.82 26.95
N LYS A 458 -40.10 6.67 28.00
CA LYS A 458 -39.65 6.69 29.39
C LYS A 458 -40.21 5.50 30.18
#